data_dcce51e5ccd5de0128f3f0773c062af8
#
_entry.id   dcce51e5ccd5de0128f3f0773c062af8
#
_cell.length_a   1.000
_cell.length_b   1.000
_cell.length_c   1.000
_cell.angle_alpha   90.00
_cell.angle_beta   90.00
_cell.angle_gamma   90.00
#
_symmetry.space_group_name_H-M   'P 1'
#
loop_
_entity.id
_entity.type
_entity.pdbx_description
1 polymer ?
#
loop_
_entity_poly.entity_id
_entity_poly.type
_entity_poly.pdbx_seq_one_letter_code
_entity_poly.pdbx_strand_id
1 'polypeptide(L)'
;DETGDVVEISAPDVTLRGFVVRGSGISLDAEHAGITVGGKHATLEDNRVEDSLFGIYLHNAPNSILRGNTIIGKDLPISRRGDGLKIWYSADTLVENNSVHDSRDAVIWFSPGTTVRGNTLERNRYGLHFMSTDNHLIEDNIFRHNSVGIYLMYGNNYTIRGNLLLDSRGPSGYALGLK
;
A
#
# COMPACT_ATOMS: atom_id res chain seq x y z
N ASP A 1 -11.20 -19.50 2.79
CA ASP A 1 -10.78 -20.79 2.21
C ASP A 1 -9.37 -20.74 1.58
N GLU A 2 -8.69 -19.60 1.69
CA GLU A 2 -7.33 -19.37 1.16
C GLU A 2 -7.15 -19.64 -0.35
N THR A 3 -8.19 -19.53 -1.14
CA THR A 3 -8.15 -19.82 -2.58
C THR A 3 -8.25 -18.59 -3.47
N GLY A 4 -8.52 -17.41 -2.93
CA GLY A 4 -8.70 -16.17 -3.70
C GLY A 4 -8.65 -14.92 -2.83
N ASP A 5 -9.29 -13.86 -3.32
CA ASP A 5 -9.55 -12.64 -2.56
C ASP A 5 -10.58 -12.91 -1.45
N VAL A 6 -10.45 -12.21 -0.32
CA VAL A 6 -11.40 -12.38 0.80
C VAL A 6 -12.60 -11.45 0.63
N VAL A 7 -12.34 -10.20 0.24
CA VAL A 7 -13.36 -9.19 -0.02
C VAL A 7 -13.11 -8.55 -1.39
N GLU A 8 -14.17 -8.47 -2.21
CA GLU A 8 -14.17 -7.76 -3.48
C GLU A 8 -15.21 -6.64 -3.46
N ILE A 9 -14.80 -5.42 -3.85
CA ILE A 9 -15.65 -4.23 -3.95
C ILE A 9 -15.59 -3.74 -5.40
N SER A 10 -16.58 -4.07 -6.20
CA SER A 10 -16.69 -3.66 -7.62
C SER A 10 -17.60 -2.45 -7.84
N ALA A 11 -18.51 -2.17 -6.88
CA ALA A 11 -19.41 -1.02 -6.96
C ALA A 11 -18.71 0.29 -6.53
N PRO A 12 -19.09 1.44 -7.12
CA PRO A 12 -18.60 2.74 -6.68
C PRO A 12 -19.24 3.17 -5.37
N ASP A 13 -18.63 4.19 -4.72
CA ASP A 13 -19.18 4.89 -3.55
C ASP A 13 -19.43 3.96 -2.33
N VAL A 14 -18.64 2.88 -2.20
CA VAL A 14 -18.76 1.91 -1.09
C VAL A 14 -17.85 2.33 0.07
N THR A 15 -18.36 2.26 1.28
CA THR A 15 -17.59 2.37 2.52
C THR A 15 -17.52 1.02 3.22
N LEU A 16 -16.30 0.52 3.45
CA LEU A 16 -16.02 -0.66 4.29
C LEU A 16 -15.27 -0.20 5.55
N ARG A 17 -15.84 -0.43 6.73
CA ARG A 17 -15.27 0.08 7.98
C ARG A 17 -15.33 -0.92 9.11
N GLY A 18 -14.22 -1.01 9.88
CA GLY A 18 -14.18 -1.75 11.15
C GLY A 18 -14.17 -3.27 11.01
N PHE A 19 -13.78 -3.82 9.86
CA PHE A 19 -13.71 -5.25 9.63
C PHE A 19 -12.33 -5.82 9.95
N VAL A 20 -12.31 -7.09 10.36
CA VAL A 20 -11.11 -7.93 10.36
C VAL A 20 -11.22 -8.85 9.15
N VAL A 21 -10.28 -8.71 8.21
CA VAL A 21 -10.19 -9.48 6.96
C VAL A 21 -8.91 -10.28 6.98
N ARG A 22 -8.97 -11.61 6.75
CA ARG A 22 -7.79 -12.49 6.84
C ARG A 22 -7.89 -13.72 5.96
N GLY A 23 -6.73 -14.29 5.63
CA GLY A 23 -6.64 -15.59 4.98
C GLY A 23 -6.87 -15.57 3.48
N SER A 24 -6.26 -14.62 2.74
CA SER A 24 -6.27 -14.66 1.26
C SER A 24 -5.49 -15.86 0.72
N GLY A 25 -5.75 -16.22 -0.53
CA GLY A 25 -4.95 -17.18 -1.27
C GLY A 25 -3.48 -16.78 -1.39
N ILE A 26 -2.66 -17.64 -2.00
CA ILE A 26 -1.19 -17.50 -2.08
C ILE A 26 -0.65 -17.34 -3.52
N SER A 27 -1.52 -17.11 -4.49
CA SER A 27 -1.09 -16.91 -5.88
C SER A 27 -0.62 -15.48 -6.12
N LEU A 28 0.67 -15.31 -6.40
CA LEU A 28 1.24 -14.01 -6.82
C LEU A 28 0.74 -13.60 -8.21
N ASP A 29 0.53 -14.55 -9.11
CA ASP A 29 0.08 -14.28 -10.47
C ASP A 29 -1.40 -13.82 -10.51
N ALA A 30 -2.22 -14.37 -9.61
CA ALA A 30 -3.61 -13.95 -9.46
C ALA A 30 -3.78 -12.78 -8.47
N GLU A 31 -2.70 -12.34 -7.84
CA GLU A 31 -2.64 -11.21 -6.90
C GLU A 31 -3.67 -11.32 -5.74
N HIS A 32 -3.86 -12.53 -5.19
CA HIS A 32 -4.84 -12.78 -4.15
C HIS A 32 -4.72 -11.82 -2.96
N ALA A 33 -5.75 -11.02 -2.73
CA ALA A 33 -5.75 -9.94 -1.76
C ALA A 33 -6.72 -10.17 -0.58
N GLY A 34 -6.45 -9.48 0.53
CA GLY A 34 -7.43 -9.37 1.60
C GLY A 34 -8.64 -8.56 1.13
N ILE A 35 -8.40 -7.40 0.52
CA ILE A 35 -9.45 -6.53 -0.03
C ILE A 35 -9.03 -6.06 -1.41
N THR A 36 -9.82 -6.40 -2.44
CA THR A 36 -9.69 -5.87 -3.80
C THR A 36 -10.80 -4.86 -4.08
N VAL A 37 -10.44 -3.72 -4.64
CA VAL A 37 -11.37 -2.62 -4.95
C VAL A 37 -11.23 -2.25 -6.42
N GLY A 38 -12.33 -2.39 -7.18
CA GLY A 38 -12.47 -1.94 -8.56
C GLY A 38 -13.48 -0.79 -8.74
N GLY A 39 -14.15 -0.39 -7.68
CA GLY A 39 -15.11 0.72 -7.67
C GLY A 39 -14.47 2.05 -7.28
N LYS A 40 -14.74 3.11 -8.04
CA LYS A 40 -14.29 4.48 -7.71
C LYS A 40 -14.92 5.01 -6.43
N HIS A 41 -14.28 6.01 -5.80
CA HIS A 41 -14.75 6.68 -4.58
C HIS A 41 -14.97 5.71 -3.40
N ALA A 42 -14.22 4.63 -3.34
CA ALA A 42 -14.30 3.70 -2.22
C ALA A 42 -13.64 4.31 -0.97
N THR A 43 -14.23 4.04 0.20
CA THR A 43 -13.64 4.40 1.49
C THR A 43 -13.40 3.13 2.31
N LEU A 44 -12.12 2.82 2.58
CA LEU A 44 -11.72 1.76 3.48
C LEU A 44 -11.18 2.38 4.77
N GLU A 45 -11.92 2.20 5.88
CA GLU A 45 -11.63 2.90 7.12
C GLU A 45 -11.59 1.96 8.33
N ASP A 46 -10.56 2.10 9.16
CA ASP A 46 -10.41 1.36 10.43
C ASP A 46 -10.51 -0.17 10.28
N ASN A 47 -10.12 -0.73 9.14
CA ASN A 47 -10.10 -2.17 8.92
C ASN A 47 -8.76 -2.76 9.37
N ARG A 48 -8.79 -4.03 9.76
CA ARG A 48 -7.60 -4.84 10.01
C ARG A 48 -7.53 -5.94 8.94
N VAL A 49 -6.52 -5.86 8.07
CA VAL A 49 -6.24 -6.84 7.03
C VAL A 49 -4.98 -7.60 7.44
N GLU A 50 -5.09 -8.89 7.66
CA GLU A 50 -3.97 -9.70 8.16
C GLU A 50 -3.90 -11.07 7.48
N ASP A 51 -2.71 -11.68 7.51
CA ASP A 51 -2.48 -12.98 6.88
C ASP A 51 -2.97 -13.00 5.41
N SER A 52 -2.72 -11.91 4.68
CA SER A 52 -3.10 -11.75 3.28
C SER A 52 -1.86 -11.60 2.41
N LEU A 53 -1.88 -12.21 1.21
CA LEU A 53 -0.75 -12.16 0.29
C LEU A 53 -0.57 -10.73 -0.22
N PHE A 54 -1.60 -10.17 -0.86
CA PHE A 54 -1.75 -8.73 -1.02
C PHE A 54 -2.71 -8.22 0.06
N GLY A 55 -2.41 -7.09 0.67
CA GLY A 55 -3.26 -6.55 1.73
C GLY A 55 -4.52 -5.88 1.15
N ILE A 56 -4.38 -4.60 0.75
CA ILE A 56 -5.41 -3.84 0.06
C ILE A 56 -4.93 -3.53 -1.36
N TYR A 57 -5.74 -3.90 -2.35
CA TYR A 57 -5.46 -3.68 -3.76
C TYR A 57 -6.53 -2.79 -4.40
N LEU A 58 -6.18 -1.56 -4.77
CA LEU A 58 -7.00 -0.68 -5.60
C LEU A 58 -6.64 -0.88 -7.07
N HIS A 59 -7.61 -1.25 -7.89
CA HIS A 59 -7.46 -1.45 -9.33
C HIS A 59 -8.51 -0.65 -10.09
N ASN A 60 -8.11 0.41 -10.79
CA ASN A 60 -9.03 1.36 -11.44
C ASN A 60 -10.08 1.97 -10.49
N ALA A 61 -9.66 2.29 -9.27
CA ALA A 61 -10.52 2.83 -8.21
C ALA A 61 -10.12 4.27 -7.81
N PRO A 62 -10.19 5.25 -8.72
CA PRO A 62 -9.78 6.62 -8.45
C PRO A 62 -10.62 7.29 -7.36
N ASN A 63 -10.06 8.35 -6.76
CA ASN A 63 -10.68 9.16 -5.70
C ASN A 63 -11.06 8.33 -4.46
N SER A 64 -10.32 7.27 -4.18
CA SER A 64 -10.56 6.41 -3.02
C SER A 64 -9.83 6.92 -1.77
N ILE A 65 -10.32 6.53 -0.61
CA ILE A 65 -9.77 6.89 0.69
C ILE A 65 -9.41 5.61 1.45
N LEU A 66 -8.14 5.50 1.84
CA LEU A 66 -7.63 4.46 2.73
C LEU A 66 -7.19 5.13 4.04
N ARG A 67 -7.97 4.98 5.11
CA ARG A 67 -7.74 5.67 6.37
C ARG A 67 -7.75 4.74 7.57
N GLY A 68 -6.76 4.88 8.46
CA GLY A 68 -6.76 4.18 9.75
C GLY A 68 -6.68 2.65 9.67
N ASN A 69 -6.35 2.08 8.50
CA ASN A 69 -6.28 0.64 8.36
C ASN A 69 -4.97 0.09 8.90
N THR A 70 -5.02 -1.13 9.46
CA THR A 70 -3.85 -1.92 9.81
C THR A 70 -3.71 -3.06 8.84
N ILE A 71 -2.59 -3.11 8.12
CA ILE A 71 -2.33 -4.08 7.06
C ILE A 71 -1.08 -4.89 7.41
N ILE A 72 -1.23 -6.20 7.52
CA ILE A 72 -0.17 -7.13 7.92
C ILE A 72 -0.04 -8.22 6.86
N GLY A 73 1.12 -8.31 6.24
CA GLY A 73 1.38 -9.32 5.22
C GLY A 73 1.37 -10.76 5.77
N LYS A 74 1.31 -11.72 4.87
CA LYS A 74 1.43 -13.15 5.18
C LYS A 74 2.85 -13.47 5.69
N ASP A 75 2.96 -14.35 6.66
CA ASP A 75 4.27 -14.82 7.18
C ASP A 75 4.96 -15.74 6.16
N LEU A 76 5.57 -15.12 5.18
CA LEU A 76 6.30 -15.75 4.08
C LEU A 76 7.69 -15.11 3.94
N PRO A 77 8.66 -15.80 3.32
CA PRO A 77 9.89 -15.15 2.88
C PRO A 77 9.59 -13.95 1.98
N ILE A 78 10.35 -12.87 2.10
CA ILE A 78 10.12 -11.59 1.39
C ILE A 78 9.94 -11.76 -0.12
N SER A 79 10.63 -12.71 -0.74
CA SER A 79 10.52 -13.02 -2.17
C SER A 79 9.17 -13.63 -2.58
N ARG A 80 8.40 -14.12 -1.62
CA ARG A 80 7.07 -14.72 -1.83
C ARG A 80 5.93 -13.89 -1.28
N ARG A 81 6.23 -12.78 -0.62
CA ARG A 81 5.21 -11.83 -0.15
C ARG A 81 4.65 -11.03 -1.32
N GLY A 82 3.38 -10.69 -1.24
CA GLY A 82 2.75 -9.67 -2.06
C GLY A 82 2.84 -8.29 -1.40
N ASP A 83 2.32 -7.29 -2.07
CA ASP A 83 2.33 -5.92 -1.57
C ASP A 83 1.27 -5.72 -0.48
N GLY A 84 1.63 -5.08 0.62
CA GLY A 84 0.68 -4.77 1.68
C GLY A 84 -0.37 -3.76 1.21
N LEU A 85 0.08 -2.79 0.43
CA LEU A 85 -0.77 -1.82 -0.25
C LEU A 85 -0.37 -1.76 -1.72
N LYS A 86 -1.34 -1.95 -2.62
CA LYS A 86 -1.15 -1.79 -4.06
C LYS A 86 -2.20 -0.85 -4.61
N ILE A 87 -1.75 0.28 -5.19
CA ILE A 87 -2.61 1.28 -5.84
C ILE A 87 -2.23 1.33 -7.31
N TRP A 88 -3.10 0.84 -8.18
CA TRP A 88 -2.86 0.70 -9.60
C TRP A 88 -3.99 1.34 -10.42
N TYR A 89 -3.63 2.27 -11.33
CA TYR A 89 -4.58 3.09 -12.10
C TYR A 89 -5.69 3.73 -11.24
N SER A 90 -5.32 4.23 -10.05
CA SER A 90 -6.26 4.77 -9.07
C SER A 90 -5.83 6.18 -8.65
N ALA A 91 -6.01 7.14 -9.56
CA ALA A 91 -5.63 8.53 -9.37
C ALA A 91 -6.36 9.19 -8.17
N ASP A 92 -5.77 10.27 -7.64
CA ASP A 92 -6.34 11.11 -6.60
C ASP A 92 -6.76 10.35 -5.33
N THR A 93 -5.99 9.29 -5.00
CA THR A 93 -6.22 8.47 -3.81
C THR A 93 -5.61 9.12 -2.57
N LEU A 94 -6.36 9.12 -1.46
CA LEU A 94 -5.86 9.52 -0.14
C LEU A 94 -5.49 8.29 0.69
N VAL A 95 -4.24 8.22 1.14
CA VAL A 95 -3.71 7.18 2.04
C VAL A 95 -3.27 7.87 3.33
N GLU A 96 -4.07 7.75 4.40
CA GLU A 96 -3.75 8.47 5.62
C GLU A 96 -3.92 7.63 6.89
N ASN A 97 -2.99 7.83 7.85
CA ASN A 97 -3.03 7.20 9.16
C ASN A 97 -3.12 5.67 9.14
N ASN A 98 -2.60 5.01 8.11
CA ASN A 98 -2.55 3.55 8.03
C ASN A 98 -1.26 3.00 8.64
N SER A 99 -1.30 1.75 9.07
CA SER A 99 -0.13 0.96 9.46
C SER A 99 0.05 -0.20 8.48
N VAL A 100 1.17 -0.24 7.75
CA VAL A 100 1.47 -1.27 6.75
C VAL A 100 2.79 -1.94 7.11
N HIS A 101 2.76 -3.23 7.41
CA HIS A 101 3.96 -3.92 7.84
C HIS A 101 4.03 -5.39 7.45
N ASP A 102 5.25 -5.92 7.47
CA ASP A 102 5.56 -7.32 7.18
C ASP A 102 5.09 -7.78 5.79
N SER A 103 5.03 -6.86 4.82
CA SER A 103 4.68 -7.13 3.43
C SER A 103 5.88 -6.98 2.48
N ARG A 104 5.68 -7.14 1.18
CA ARG A 104 6.73 -6.85 0.22
C ARG A 104 6.90 -5.35 0.07
N ASP A 105 5.90 -4.65 -0.45
CA ASP A 105 5.94 -3.22 -0.71
C ASP A 105 4.62 -2.53 -0.33
N ALA A 106 4.64 -1.20 -0.20
CA ALA A 106 3.49 -0.35 -0.46
C ALA A 106 3.75 0.34 -1.80
N VAL A 107 3.03 -0.05 -2.86
CA VAL A 107 3.30 0.41 -4.22
C VAL A 107 2.17 1.28 -4.77
N ILE A 108 2.55 2.39 -5.42
CA ILE A 108 1.66 3.31 -6.12
C ILE A 108 2.13 3.38 -7.56
N TRP A 109 1.31 2.86 -8.48
CA TRP A 109 1.69 2.67 -9.87
C TRP A 109 0.61 3.22 -10.80
N PHE A 110 0.99 4.06 -11.77
CA PHE A 110 0.07 4.75 -12.70
C PHE A 110 -1.11 5.46 -12.01
N SER A 111 -0.88 6.06 -10.83
CA SER A 111 -1.92 6.60 -9.97
C SER A 111 -1.58 8.03 -9.53
N PRO A 112 -1.61 9.00 -10.46
CA PRO A 112 -1.21 10.37 -10.17
C PRO A 112 -2.11 11.04 -9.11
N GLY A 113 -1.61 12.11 -8.50
CA GLY A 113 -2.36 12.89 -7.53
C GLY A 113 -2.51 12.23 -6.14
N THR A 114 -1.87 11.08 -5.89
CA THR A 114 -2.00 10.39 -4.60
C THR A 114 -1.34 11.19 -3.47
N THR A 115 -2.07 11.33 -2.36
CA THR A 115 -1.57 11.88 -1.09
C THR A 115 -1.33 10.75 -0.09
N VAL A 116 -0.13 10.70 0.48
CA VAL A 116 0.26 9.71 1.51
C VAL A 116 0.70 10.48 2.76
N ARG A 117 -0.08 10.43 3.84
CA ARG A 117 0.22 11.20 5.05
C ARG A 117 -0.08 10.47 6.36
N GLY A 118 0.76 10.73 7.38
CA GLY A 118 0.54 10.21 8.73
C GLY A 118 0.63 8.69 8.85
N ASN A 119 1.15 7.97 7.85
CA ASN A 119 1.21 6.51 7.86
C ASN A 119 2.47 6.00 8.55
N THR A 120 2.40 4.78 9.07
CA THR A 120 3.56 4.01 9.53
C THR A 120 3.78 2.81 8.60
N LEU A 121 4.97 2.73 7.97
CA LEU A 121 5.35 1.67 7.05
C LEU A 121 6.61 0.98 7.57
N GLU A 122 6.50 -0.29 7.92
CA GLU A 122 7.53 -0.97 8.71
C GLU A 122 7.80 -2.41 8.26
N ARG A 123 9.08 -2.81 8.25
CA ARG A 123 9.53 -4.16 7.92
C ARG A 123 9.06 -4.66 6.55
N ASN A 124 8.96 -3.74 5.59
CA ASN A 124 8.70 -4.03 4.19
C ASN A 124 10.01 -4.03 3.39
N ARG A 125 10.00 -4.53 2.16
CA ARG A 125 11.13 -4.35 1.23
C ARG A 125 11.23 -2.88 0.84
N TYR A 126 10.19 -2.31 0.25
CA TYR A 126 10.04 -0.86 0.08
C TYR A 126 8.92 -0.36 1.00
N GLY A 127 9.24 0.59 1.87
CA GLY A 127 8.25 1.26 2.69
C GLY A 127 7.20 1.93 1.80
N LEU A 128 7.65 2.72 0.81
CA LEU A 128 6.79 3.32 -0.20
C LEU A 128 7.49 3.32 -1.56
N HIS A 129 6.82 2.83 -2.60
CA HIS A 129 7.37 2.67 -3.93
C HIS A 129 6.44 3.30 -4.97
N PHE A 130 6.88 4.38 -5.59
CA PHE A 130 6.17 5.01 -6.71
C PHE A 130 6.76 4.55 -8.05
N MET A 131 5.89 4.22 -9.00
CA MET A 131 6.28 3.80 -10.34
C MET A 131 5.44 4.49 -11.41
N SER A 132 6.11 5.20 -12.33
CA SER A 132 5.47 5.82 -13.51
C SER A 132 4.22 6.64 -13.15
N THR A 133 4.36 7.57 -12.21
CA THR A 133 3.24 8.34 -11.66
C THR A 133 3.74 9.69 -11.14
N ASP A 134 2.89 10.71 -11.16
CA ASP A 134 3.25 12.11 -10.96
C ASP A 134 2.35 12.82 -9.93
N ASN A 135 2.79 14.00 -9.45
CA ASN A 135 2.00 14.94 -8.66
C ASN A 135 1.60 14.40 -7.28
N HIS A 136 2.56 14.04 -6.47
CA HIS A 136 2.32 13.40 -5.17
C HIS A 136 2.68 14.30 -3.99
N LEU A 137 1.92 14.15 -2.89
CA LEU A 137 2.24 14.68 -1.58
C LEU A 137 2.54 13.52 -0.63
N ILE A 138 3.74 13.52 -0.03
CA ILE A 138 4.21 12.51 0.93
C ILE A 138 4.62 13.25 2.18
N GLU A 139 3.78 13.24 3.22
CA GLU A 139 4.03 14.05 4.40
C GLU A 139 3.76 13.33 5.72
N ASP A 140 4.56 13.66 6.73
CA ASP A 140 4.37 13.24 8.11
C ASP A 140 4.25 11.72 8.32
N ASN A 141 4.90 10.91 7.45
CA ASN A 141 4.91 9.45 7.57
C ASN A 141 6.15 8.97 8.35
N ILE A 142 6.03 7.79 8.93
CA ILE A 142 7.12 7.06 9.60
C ILE A 142 7.46 5.82 8.78
N PHE A 143 8.69 5.75 8.29
CA PHE A 143 9.28 4.59 7.60
C PHE A 143 10.37 4.01 8.48
N ARG A 144 10.20 2.78 8.96
CA ARG A 144 11.22 2.17 9.83
C ARG A 144 11.48 0.70 9.51
N HIS A 145 12.73 0.30 9.64
CA HIS A 145 13.16 -1.10 9.43
C HIS A 145 12.81 -1.66 8.04
N ASN A 146 12.61 -0.81 7.04
CA ASN A 146 12.41 -1.25 5.66
C ASN A 146 13.78 -1.49 4.99
N SER A 147 13.84 -2.30 3.93
CA SER A 147 15.07 -2.37 3.13
C SER A 147 15.33 -1.04 2.41
N VAL A 148 14.28 -0.40 1.91
CA VAL A 148 14.29 0.96 1.37
C VAL A 148 13.13 1.73 1.98
N GLY A 149 13.35 2.96 2.44
CA GLY A 149 12.29 3.80 3.00
C GLY A 149 11.29 4.23 1.93
N ILE A 150 11.68 5.18 1.10
CA ILE A 150 10.90 5.69 -0.04
C ILE A 150 11.71 5.50 -1.32
N TYR A 151 11.08 5.00 -2.39
CA TYR A 151 11.69 4.88 -3.70
C TYR A 151 10.76 5.44 -4.80
N LEU A 152 11.26 6.43 -5.55
CA LEU A 152 10.52 7.10 -6.61
C LEU A 152 11.13 6.71 -7.96
N MET A 153 10.32 6.10 -8.83
CA MET A 153 10.74 5.65 -10.15
C MET A 153 9.87 6.24 -11.26
N TYR A 154 10.54 6.91 -12.21
CA TYR A 154 9.92 7.35 -13.47
C TYR A 154 8.70 8.26 -13.27
N GLY A 155 8.83 9.29 -12.43
CA GLY A 155 7.76 10.25 -12.18
C GLY A 155 8.30 11.63 -11.78
N ASN A 156 7.41 12.63 -11.76
CA ASN A 156 7.75 14.03 -11.52
C ASN A 156 6.80 14.65 -10.47
N ASN A 157 7.18 15.85 -9.99
CA ASN A 157 6.34 16.67 -9.10
C ASN A 157 5.98 15.99 -7.78
N TYR A 158 6.99 15.55 -7.04
CA TYR A 158 6.83 15.02 -5.69
C TYR A 158 7.10 16.10 -4.64
N THR A 159 6.19 16.28 -3.71
CA THR A 159 6.41 17.06 -2.49
C THR A 159 6.59 16.09 -1.32
N ILE A 160 7.79 16.09 -0.72
CA ILE A 160 8.15 15.17 0.38
C ILE A 160 8.54 16.04 1.58
N ARG A 161 7.78 15.97 2.68
CA ARG A 161 8.06 16.79 3.86
C ARG A 161 7.62 16.13 5.17
N GLY A 162 8.28 16.48 6.27
CA GLY A 162 7.91 16.00 7.61
C GLY A 162 8.04 14.49 7.84
N ASN A 163 8.60 13.72 6.90
CA ASN A 163 8.71 12.27 7.03
C ASN A 163 9.91 11.86 7.89
N LEU A 164 9.75 10.79 8.65
CA LEU A 164 10.80 10.17 9.45
C LEU A 164 11.20 8.83 8.83
N LEU A 165 12.45 8.73 8.35
CA LEU A 165 13.00 7.53 7.72
C LEU A 165 14.09 6.95 8.63
N LEU A 166 13.82 5.78 9.21
CA LEU A 166 14.67 5.13 10.21
C LEU A 166 15.09 3.74 9.77
N ASP A 167 16.36 3.42 10.04
CA ASP A 167 16.88 2.05 9.95
C ASP A 167 16.59 1.34 8.62
N SER A 168 16.72 2.04 7.50
CA SER A 168 16.68 1.41 6.16
C SER A 168 17.91 0.52 5.99
N ARG A 169 17.69 -0.80 5.96
CA ARG A 169 18.77 -1.80 5.93
C ARG A 169 18.50 -2.88 4.90
N GLY A 170 19.44 -3.07 3.99
CA GLY A 170 19.35 -4.11 2.95
C GLY A 170 20.42 -3.91 1.89
N PRO A 171 20.48 -4.76 0.88
CA PRO A 171 21.45 -4.62 -0.21
C PRO A 171 21.39 -3.27 -0.93
N SER A 172 20.24 -2.60 -0.89
CA SER A 172 20.02 -1.27 -1.46
C SER A 172 19.70 -0.20 -0.41
N GLY A 173 19.94 -0.43 0.86
CA GLY A 173 19.67 0.34 2.07
C GLY A 173 19.44 1.87 1.99
N TYR A 174 18.67 2.35 1.04
CA TYR A 174 18.37 3.77 0.88
C TYR A 174 17.25 4.21 1.81
N ALA A 175 17.43 5.31 2.54
CA ALA A 175 16.31 5.99 3.18
C ALA A 175 15.37 6.57 2.12
N LEU A 176 15.94 7.26 1.11
CA LEU A 176 15.22 7.83 -0.03
C LEU A 176 16.02 7.55 -1.31
N GLY A 177 15.38 6.92 -2.31
CA GLY A 177 15.94 6.69 -3.63
C GLY A 177 15.11 7.40 -4.71
N LEU A 178 15.81 8.02 -5.67
CA LEU A 178 15.21 8.73 -6.80
C LEU A 178 15.80 8.17 -8.10
N LYS A 179 14.94 7.85 -9.08
CA LYS A 179 15.37 7.30 -10.37
C LYS A 179 14.55 7.87 -11.53
#